data_9ddc0c330cd945d1effcd09178d210da
#
_entry.id   9ddc0c330cd945d1effcd09178d210da
#
_cell.length_a   1.000
_cell.length_b   1.000
_cell.length_c   1.000
_cell.angle_alpha   90.00
_cell.angle_beta   90.00
_cell.angle_gamma   90.00
#
_symmetry.space_group_name_H-M   'P 1'
#
loop_
_entity.id
_entity.type
_entity.pdbx_description
1 polymer ?
#
loop_
_entity_poly.entity_id
_entity_poly.type
_entity_poly.pdbx_seq_one_letter_code
_entity_poly.pdbx_strand_id
1 'polypeptide(L)'
;MKTVRAAAAAVSAAVLMSICCVPVFASSPEFARTAEEWAALKDNKLEYWEIGGLVEEYNPTVQQNQFSYRKFREDYGDTNDEWAEEYRRLANEIRDDIVEPDWGESNYATGMVAATTAEISARQLEQQADNTLEDSEILRLNYEMAKQVLVQTAQNNMITWHSQLLSIQNAEKAKRLAEVNLAAAQASANVGMGTQIQVLNAQQAVKNAEQTVISATSAADSTRRKLQVMLGWKADAEAEIGEIPAADISRIDRMDPAADLPKALENNYTLRVNKKKLKNARNGTDVATLNSTIADNEARIAVSLRNAYQTAVNQKNAYLYNFANAQVTAQTAAQTAQRFGLGTASAVENESAQIAAEQAQIALKQSEYSLFQAMEAYDWAVNGLAAASAGA
;
A
#
# COMPACT_ATOMS: atom_id res chain seq x y z
N MET A 1 -28.40 -37.67 -21.21
CA MET A 1 -26.92 -37.53 -21.12
C MET A 1 -26.63 -36.14 -20.58
N LYS A 2 -26.54 -35.99 -19.27
CA LYS A 2 -26.09 -34.75 -18.60
C LYS A 2 -24.69 -34.98 -18.16
N THR A 3 -23.78 -34.19 -18.68
CA THR A 3 -22.34 -34.24 -18.38
C THR A 3 -22.11 -33.78 -16.95
N VAL A 4 -21.66 -34.69 -16.10
CA VAL A 4 -21.18 -34.43 -14.75
C VAL A 4 -19.85 -33.65 -14.85
N ARG A 5 -19.83 -32.40 -14.38
CA ARG A 5 -18.60 -31.63 -14.18
C ARG A 5 -18.09 -31.91 -12.76
N ALA A 6 -17.06 -32.69 -12.67
CA ALA A 6 -16.27 -32.84 -11.45
C ALA A 6 -15.61 -31.47 -11.14
N ALA A 7 -16.03 -30.82 -10.06
CA ALA A 7 -15.36 -29.65 -9.51
C ALA A 7 -14.37 -30.09 -8.44
N ALA A 8 -13.14 -30.39 -8.84
CA ALA A 8 -12.04 -30.48 -7.91
C ALA A 8 -11.58 -29.03 -7.60
N ALA A 9 -11.99 -28.51 -6.46
CA ALA A 9 -11.55 -27.19 -5.98
C ALA A 9 -10.14 -27.32 -5.37
N ALA A 10 -9.11 -27.17 -6.20
CA ALA A 10 -7.80 -26.76 -5.71
C ALA A 10 -7.86 -25.24 -5.53
N VAL A 11 -7.92 -24.78 -4.30
CA VAL A 11 -7.75 -23.37 -3.95
C VAL A 11 -6.25 -23.07 -4.03
N SER A 12 -5.81 -22.66 -5.20
CA SER A 12 -4.50 -22.05 -5.43
C SER A 12 -4.62 -21.08 -6.59
N ALA A 13 -4.56 -19.80 -6.25
CA ALA A 13 -4.05 -18.68 -7.03
C ALA A 13 -4.57 -18.43 -8.45
N ALA A 14 -4.87 -17.17 -8.66
CA ALA A 14 -4.83 -16.41 -9.91
C ALA A 14 -5.79 -16.87 -11.02
N VAL A 15 -7.00 -16.39 -10.94
CA VAL A 15 -7.87 -16.29 -12.13
C VAL A 15 -7.81 -14.85 -12.64
N LEU A 16 -6.99 -14.65 -13.66
CA LEU A 16 -7.14 -13.54 -14.61
C LEU A 16 -8.38 -13.84 -15.46
N MET A 17 -9.54 -13.35 -15.06
CA MET A 17 -10.71 -13.27 -15.92
C MET A 17 -10.90 -11.82 -16.33
N SER A 18 -10.62 -11.54 -17.60
CA SER A 18 -11.14 -10.38 -18.30
C SER A 18 -12.67 -10.47 -18.37
N ILE A 19 -13.34 -9.86 -17.42
CA ILE A 19 -14.78 -9.64 -17.48
C ILE A 19 -14.97 -8.19 -17.82
N CYS A 20 -15.69 -7.91 -18.91
CA CYS A 20 -16.22 -6.60 -19.23
C CYS A 20 -17.02 -6.11 -18.01
N CYS A 21 -16.39 -5.28 -17.18
CA CYS A 21 -17.03 -4.66 -16.03
C CYS A 21 -18.00 -3.60 -16.52
N VAL A 22 -19.30 -3.93 -16.54
CA VAL A 22 -20.31 -2.92 -16.32
C VAL A 22 -20.13 -2.49 -14.85
N PRO A 23 -19.89 -1.21 -14.55
CA PRO A 23 -19.76 -0.77 -13.16
C PRO A 23 -21.12 -0.93 -12.46
N VAL A 24 -21.32 -2.00 -11.75
CA VAL A 24 -22.38 -2.10 -10.76
C VAL A 24 -21.88 -1.38 -9.52
N PHE A 25 -22.28 -0.13 -9.37
CA PHE A 25 -22.01 0.64 -8.17
C PHE A 25 -22.81 0.05 -7.00
N ALA A 26 -22.20 -0.83 -6.24
CA ALA A 26 -22.71 -1.19 -4.92
C ALA A 26 -22.12 -0.19 -3.93
N SER A 27 -22.68 1.02 -3.89
CA SER A 27 -22.36 2.00 -2.86
C SER A 27 -22.99 1.58 -1.52
N SER A 28 -22.36 1.99 -0.42
CA SER A 28 -22.96 1.92 0.90
C SER A 28 -24.33 2.60 0.88
N PRO A 29 -25.28 2.19 1.76
CA PRO A 29 -26.56 2.86 1.88
C PRO A 29 -26.38 4.36 2.11
N GLU A 30 -27.19 5.21 1.47
CA GLU A 30 -27.06 6.68 1.54
C GLU A 30 -27.07 7.23 2.98
N PHE A 31 -27.66 6.51 3.92
CA PHE A 31 -27.69 6.86 5.34
C PHE A 31 -26.42 6.44 6.12
N ALA A 32 -25.50 5.71 5.51
CA ALA A 32 -24.27 5.30 6.18
C ALA A 32 -23.28 6.48 6.40
N ARG A 33 -23.49 7.58 5.69
CA ARG A 33 -22.68 8.81 5.77
C ARG A 33 -23.58 10.03 5.75
N THR A 34 -23.08 11.16 6.26
CA THR A 34 -23.78 12.45 6.17
C THR A 34 -23.83 12.94 4.72
N ALA A 35 -24.75 13.88 4.44
CA ALA A 35 -24.85 14.49 3.11
C ALA A 35 -23.57 15.24 2.72
N GLU A 36 -22.87 15.83 3.71
CA GLU A 36 -21.62 16.54 3.53
C GLU A 36 -20.47 15.56 3.18
N GLU A 37 -20.37 14.43 3.89
CA GLU A 37 -19.40 13.37 3.56
C GLU A 37 -19.63 12.80 2.15
N TRP A 38 -20.89 12.57 1.75
CA TRP A 38 -21.19 12.14 0.40
C TRP A 38 -20.86 13.20 -0.65
N ALA A 39 -21.05 14.49 -0.35
CA ALA A 39 -20.69 15.58 -1.27
C ALA A 39 -19.18 15.64 -1.47
N ALA A 40 -18.40 15.49 -0.40
CA ALA A 40 -16.94 15.44 -0.46
C ALA A 40 -16.43 14.25 -1.26
N LEU A 41 -16.98 13.05 -1.07
CA LEU A 41 -16.57 11.86 -1.84
C LEU A 41 -16.96 11.91 -3.33
N LYS A 42 -17.87 12.79 -3.73
CA LYS A 42 -18.39 12.92 -5.11
C LYS A 42 -17.88 14.15 -5.84
N ASP A 43 -17.15 15.03 -5.17
CA ASP A 43 -16.53 16.17 -5.83
C ASP A 43 -15.30 15.74 -6.65
N ASN A 44 -14.67 16.68 -7.33
CA ASN A 44 -13.50 16.41 -8.16
C ASN A 44 -12.19 16.78 -7.46
N LYS A 45 -12.21 16.81 -6.11
CA LYS A 45 -11.06 17.12 -5.27
C LYS A 45 -10.74 15.95 -4.37
N LEU A 46 -9.47 15.69 -4.10
CA LEU A 46 -8.99 14.68 -3.17
C LEU A 46 -8.37 15.34 -1.95
N GLU A 47 -9.03 15.25 -0.82
CA GLU A 47 -8.45 15.60 0.47
C GLU A 47 -7.85 14.36 1.16
N TYR A 48 -6.79 14.53 1.95
CA TYR A 48 -6.08 13.40 2.58
C TYR A 48 -6.99 12.53 3.47
N TRP A 49 -7.92 13.15 4.19
CA TRP A 49 -8.83 12.48 5.10
C TRP A 49 -9.97 11.73 4.39
N GLU A 50 -10.26 12.03 3.12
CA GLU A 50 -11.29 11.38 2.30
C GLU A 50 -10.84 10.04 1.73
N ILE A 51 -9.52 9.79 1.67
CA ILE A 51 -8.95 8.58 1.06
C ILE A 51 -9.58 7.30 1.61
N GLY A 52 -9.80 7.23 2.92
CA GLY A 52 -10.45 6.09 3.56
C GLY A 52 -11.84 5.81 3.00
N GLY A 53 -12.66 6.86 2.91
CA GLY A 53 -14.02 6.80 2.35
C GLY A 53 -14.03 6.44 0.86
N LEU A 54 -13.16 7.06 0.06
CA LEU A 54 -13.06 6.79 -1.38
C LEU A 54 -12.63 5.35 -1.65
N VAL A 55 -11.65 4.81 -0.93
CA VAL A 55 -11.23 3.41 -1.06
C VAL A 55 -12.36 2.47 -0.66
N GLU A 56 -13.06 2.75 0.43
CA GLU A 56 -14.17 1.91 0.90
C GLU A 56 -15.31 1.83 -0.10
N GLU A 57 -15.70 2.97 -0.71
CA GLU A 57 -16.85 3.05 -1.61
C GLU A 57 -16.53 2.68 -3.05
N TYR A 58 -15.36 3.08 -3.55
CA TYR A 58 -15.10 3.03 -4.99
C TYR A 58 -13.94 2.12 -5.40
N ASN A 59 -13.14 1.58 -4.45
CA ASN A 59 -12.05 0.67 -4.83
C ASN A 59 -12.61 -0.67 -5.32
N PRO A 60 -12.27 -1.11 -6.56
CA PRO A 60 -12.83 -2.34 -7.13
C PRO A 60 -12.50 -3.60 -6.31
N THR A 61 -11.33 -3.66 -5.69
CA THR A 61 -10.92 -4.81 -4.85
C THR A 61 -11.76 -4.88 -3.58
N VAL A 62 -12.03 -3.72 -2.94
CA VAL A 62 -12.89 -3.67 -1.74
C VAL A 62 -14.29 -4.11 -2.08
N GLN A 63 -14.85 -3.63 -3.19
CA GLN A 63 -16.18 -4.04 -3.66
C GLN A 63 -16.26 -5.54 -3.97
N GLN A 64 -15.25 -6.09 -4.66
CA GLN A 64 -15.17 -7.54 -4.93
C GLN A 64 -15.10 -8.35 -3.63
N ASN A 65 -14.33 -7.91 -2.65
CA ASN A 65 -14.24 -8.56 -1.35
C ASN A 65 -15.58 -8.56 -0.61
N GLN A 66 -16.34 -7.45 -0.66
CA GLN A 66 -17.68 -7.37 -0.07
C GLN A 66 -18.67 -8.32 -0.75
N PHE A 67 -18.64 -8.45 -2.09
CA PHE A 67 -19.47 -9.42 -2.81
C PHE A 67 -19.07 -10.85 -2.48
N SER A 68 -17.78 -11.15 -2.47
CA SER A 68 -17.25 -12.47 -2.12
C SER A 68 -17.62 -12.87 -0.69
N TYR A 69 -17.56 -11.94 0.26
CA TYR A 69 -17.96 -12.16 1.65
C TYR A 69 -19.45 -12.52 1.76
N ARG A 70 -20.34 -11.76 1.08
CA ARG A 70 -21.78 -12.04 1.09
C ARG A 70 -22.09 -13.40 0.48
N LYS A 71 -21.57 -13.67 -0.73
CA LYS A 71 -21.75 -14.95 -1.40
C LYS A 71 -21.25 -16.11 -0.53
N PHE A 72 -20.11 -15.93 0.11
CA PHE A 72 -19.51 -16.97 0.95
C PHE A 72 -20.39 -17.31 2.16
N ARG A 73 -20.98 -16.29 2.80
CA ARG A 73 -21.94 -16.50 3.90
C ARG A 73 -23.24 -17.20 3.43
N GLU A 74 -23.69 -16.90 2.22
CA GLU A 74 -24.84 -17.56 1.61
C GLU A 74 -24.56 -19.04 1.32
N ASP A 75 -23.34 -19.36 0.85
CA ASP A 75 -22.95 -20.71 0.44
C ASP A 75 -22.56 -21.61 1.62
N TYR A 76 -21.91 -21.07 2.66
CA TYR A 76 -21.26 -21.86 3.74
C TYR A 76 -21.72 -21.49 5.16
N GLY A 77 -22.51 -20.44 5.33
CA GLY A 77 -22.95 -19.98 6.65
C GLY A 77 -21.92 -19.09 7.38
N ASP A 78 -22.16 -18.82 8.64
CA ASP A 78 -21.40 -17.87 9.46
C ASP A 78 -20.37 -18.51 10.38
N THR A 79 -20.64 -19.73 10.84
CA THR A 79 -19.84 -20.40 11.87
C THR A 79 -18.91 -21.47 11.28
N ASN A 80 -17.86 -21.80 12.00
CA ASN A 80 -16.96 -22.90 11.63
C ASN A 80 -17.70 -24.26 11.59
N ASP A 81 -18.72 -24.47 12.42
CA ASP A 81 -19.50 -25.70 12.43
C ASP A 81 -20.40 -25.80 11.20
N GLU A 82 -21.04 -24.71 10.76
CA GLU A 82 -21.82 -24.67 9.51
C GLU A 82 -20.93 -24.97 8.31
N TRP A 83 -19.71 -24.43 8.27
CA TRP A 83 -18.72 -24.77 7.22
C TRP A 83 -18.37 -26.26 7.21
N ALA A 84 -18.13 -26.84 8.39
CA ALA A 84 -17.84 -28.26 8.50
C ALA A 84 -19.04 -29.11 8.07
N GLU A 85 -20.27 -28.70 8.40
CA GLU A 85 -21.51 -29.37 7.97
C GLU A 85 -21.67 -29.31 6.45
N GLU A 86 -21.38 -28.17 5.82
CA GLU A 86 -21.46 -28.03 4.37
C GLU A 86 -20.45 -28.94 3.65
N TYR A 87 -19.21 -29.06 4.13
CA TYR A 87 -18.26 -30.02 3.60
C TYR A 87 -18.75 -31.47 3.76
N ARG A 88 -19.36 -31.83 4.87
CA ARG A 88 -19.95 -33.16 5.08
C ARG A 88 -21.15 -33.40 4.16
N ARG A 89 -21.98 -32.38 3.95
CA ARG A 89 -23.10 -32.45 3.00
C ARG A 89 -22.62 -32.74 1.60
N LEU A 90 -21.58 -32.00 1.12
CA LEU A 90 -20.96 -32.24 -0.19
C LEU A 90 -20.32 -33.62 -0.30
N ALA A 91 -19.71 -34.13 0.78
CA ALA A 91 -19.16 -35.47 0.85
C ALA A 91 -20.26 -36.54 0.69
N ASN A 92 -21.39 -36.35 1.36
CA ASN A 92 -22.53 -37.25 1.25
C ASN A 92 -23.17 -37.22 -0.14
N GLU A 93 -23.32 -36.02 -0.75
CA GLU A 93 -23.83 -35.91 -2.13
C GLU A 93 -22.93 -36.69 -3.12
N ILE A 94 -21.61 -36.61 -2.97
CA ILE A 94 -20.69 -37.39 -3.81
C ILE A 94 -20.90 -38.90 -3.60
N ARG A 95 -21.16 -39.35 -2.36
CA ARG A 95 -21.40 -40.77 -2.05
C ARG A 95 -22.74 -41.24 -2.61
N ASP A 96 -23.76 -40.41 -2.52
CA ASP A 96 -25.09 -40.75 -3.04
C ASP A 96 -25.07 -40.88 -4.58
N ASP A 97 -24.17 -40.16 -5.25
CA ASP A 97 -23.99 -40.26 -6.71
C ASP A 97 -23.06 -41.42 -7.15
N ILE A 98 -22.46 -42.17 -6.19
CA ILE A 98 -21.61 -43.33 -6.54
C ILE A 98 -22.50 -44.49 -7.07
N VAL A 99 -22.26 -44.83 -8.31
CA VAL A 99 -22.87 -46.04 -8.92
C VAL A 99 -21.79 -47.12 -8.95
N GLU A 100 -21.96 -48.16 -8.12
CA GLU A 100 -21.14 -49.36 -8.20
C GLU A 100 -21.52 -50.17 -9.43
N PRO A 101 -20.52 -50.50 -10.30
CA PRO A 101 -20.82 -51.30 -11.50
C PRO A 101 -21.06 -52.77 -11.14
N ASP A 102 -21.99 -53.39 -11.85
CA ASP A 102 -22.25 -54.84 -11.68
C ASP A 102 -21.09 -55.71 -12.14
N TRP A 103 -20.84 -56.78 -11.39
CA TRP A 103 -19.80 -57.74 -11.74
C TRP A 103 -20.10 -58.44 -13.09
N GLY A 104 -19.15 -58.30 -14.02
CA GLY A 104 -19.28 -58.93 -15.36
C GLY A 104 -19.61 -57.91 -16.47
N GLU A 105 -19.89 -56.68 -16.18
CA GLU A 105 -20.02 -55.63 -17.19
C GLU A 105 -18.67 -55.29 -17.82
N SER A 106 -18.70 -54.94 -19.13
CA SER A 106 -17.46 -54.58 -19.87
C SER A 106 -16.72 -53.34 -19.33
N ASN A 107 -17.44 -52.48 -18.59
CA ASN A 107 -16.94 -51.26 -17.95
C ASN A 107 -16.65 -51.42 -16.44
N TYR A 108 -16.71 -52.62 -15.89
CA TYR A 108 -16.56 -52.89 -14.46
C TYR A 108 -15.29 -52.24 -13.86
N ALA A 109 -14.12 -52.45 -14.46
CA ALA A 109 -12.85 -51.93 -13.98
C ALA A 109 -12.84 -50.38 -14.00
N THR A 110 -13.39 -49.75 -15.04
CA THR A 110 -13.48 -48.29 -15.14
C THR A 110 -14.49 -47.73 -14.15
N GLY A 111 -15.62 -48.39 -13.96
CA GLY A 111 -16.65 -48.03 -12.98
C GLY A 111 -16.12 -48.12 -11.55
N MET A 112 -15.39 -49.17 -11.20
CA MET A 112 -14.75 -49.32 -9.88
C MET A 112 -13.69 -48.24 -9.61
N VAL A 113 -12.89 -47.84 -10.61
CA VAL A 113 -11.95 -46.73 -10.47
C VAL A 113 -12.70 -45.42 -10.24
N ALA A 114 -13.79 -45.19 -10.95
CA ALA A 114 -14.63 -43.98 -10.77
C ALA A 114 -15.25 -43.92 -9.36
N ALA A 115 -15.84 -45.01 -8.90
CA ALA A 115 -16.41 -45.15 -7.58
C ALA A 115 -15.38 -44.95 -6.46
N THR A 116 -14.19 -45.58 -6.61
CA THR A 116 -13.08 -45.41 -5.65
C THR A 116 -12.58 -43.93 -5.63
N THR A 117 -12.48 -43.30 -6.78
CA THR A 117 -12.05 -41.90 -6.87
C THR A 117 -13.07 -40.96 -6.21
N ALA A 118 -14.35 -41.21 -6.41
CA ALA A 118 -15.43 -40.45 -5.76
C ALA A 118 -15.41 -40.62 -4.22
N GLU A 119 -15.22 -41.84 -3.74
CA GLU A 119 -15.09 -42.09 -2.29
C GLU A 119 -13.84 -41.41 -1.69
N ILE A 120 -12.71 -41.40 -2.40
CA ILE A 120 -11.51 -40.65 -1.96
C ILE A 120 -11.82 -39.16 -1.88
N SER A 121 -12.55 -38.60 -2.85
CA SER A 121 -12.95 -37.18 -2.85
C SER A 121 -13.89 -36.88 -1.68
N ALA A 122 -14.87 -37.74 -1.40
CA ALA A 122 -15.76 -37.59 -0.26
C ALA A 122 -15.00 -37.61 1.07
N ARG A 123 -14.06 -38.54 1.25
CA ARG A 123 -13.19 -38.59 2.46
C ARG A 123 -12.30 -37.36 2.58
N GLN A 124 -11.82 -36.80 1.50
CA GLN A 124 -11.06 -35.54 1.54
C GLN A 124 -11.91 -34.38 2.04
N LEU A 125 -13.18 -34.29 1.60
CA LEU A 125 -14.11 -33.29 2.14
C LEU A 125 -14.42 -33.49 3.61
N GLU A 126 -14.60 -34.72 4.08
CA GLU A 126 -14.75 -34.99 5.53
C GLU A 126 -13.51 -34.57 6.33
N GLN A 127 -12.29 -34.86 5.81
CA GLN A 127 -11.06 -34.38 6.45
C GLN A 127 -10.98 -32.86 6.47
N GLN A 128 -11.45 -32.20 5.42
CA GLN A 128 -11.56 -30.73 5.39
C GLN A 128 -12.57 -30.23 6.43
N ALA A 129 -13.73 -30.89 6.56
CA ALA A 129 -14.71 -30.58 7.60
C ALA A 129 -14.15 -30.67 9.02
N ASP A 130 -13.33 -31.70 9.27
CA ASP A 130 -12.75 -31.93 10.60
C ASP A 130 -11.58 -31.00 10.93
N ASN A 131 -10.87 -30.53 9.92
CA ASN A 131 -9.65 -29.70 10.08
C ASN A 131 -9.87 -28.24 9.70
N THR A 132 -11.06 -27.83 9.26
CA THR A 132 -11.29 -26.43 8.91
C THR A 132 -11.18 -25.53 10.14
N LEU A 133 -10.40 -24.45 10.00
CA LEU A 133 -10.25 -23.40 10.99
C LEU A 133 -11.01 -22.13 10.60
N GLU A 134 -11.53 -22.09 9.38
CA GLU A 134 -12.12 -20.90 8.77
C GLU A 134 -13.59 -20.71 9.22
N ASP A 135 -14.02 -19.45 9.22
CA ASP A 135 -15.41 -19.03 9.38
C ASP A 135 -15.62 -17.63 8.76
N SER A 136 -16.83 -17.12 8.77
CA SER A 136 -17.16 -15.83 8.20
C SER A 136 -16.44 -14.67 8.90
N GLU A 137 -16.18 -14.76 10.20
CA GLU A 137 -15.46 -13.73 10.95
C GLU A 137 -13.99 -13.64 10.54
N ILE A 138 -13.33 -14.77 10.30
CA ILE A 138 -11.96 -14.81 9.80
C ILE A 138 -11.89 -14.17 8.40
N LEU A 139 -12.84 -14.52 7.54
CA LEU A 139 -12.92 -13.94 6.20
C LEU A 139 -13.17 -12.42 6.25
N ARG A 140 -14.07 -11.98 7.13
CA ARG A 140 -14.33 -10.55 7.38
C ARG A 140 -13.09 -9.81 7.84
N LEU A 141 -12.33 -10.38 8.79
CA LEU A 141 -11.09 -9.78 9.29
C LEU A 141 -10.02 -9.67 8.21
N ASN A 142 -9.89 -10.68 7.33
CA ASN A 142 -8.96 -10.66 6.22
C ASN A 142 -9.34 -9.58 5.20
N TYR A 143 -10.62 -9.42 4.87
CA TYR A 143 -11.07 -8.38 3.96
C TYR A 143 -10.96 -6.97 4.55
N GLU A 144 -11.23 -6.83 5.86
CA GLU A 144 -11.00 -5.58 6.56
C GLU A 144 -9.52 -5.19 6.58
N MET A 145 -8.63 -6.14 6.87
CA MET A 145 -7.17 -5.93 6.77
C MET A 145 -6.78 -5.49 5.36
N ALA A 146 -7.26 -6.18 4.33
CA ALA A 146 -6.97 -5.83 2.94
C ALA A 146 -7.46 -4.40 2.60
N LYS A 147 -8.65 -4.00 3.07
CA LYS A 147 -9.17 -2.63 2.92
C LYS A 147 -8.24 -1.61 3.59
N GLN A 148 -7.83 -1.85 4.84
CA GLN A 148 -6.96 -0.92 5.57
C GLN A 148 -5.58 -0.80 4.93
N VAL A 149 -5.01 -1.89 4.40
CA VAL A 149 -3.76 -1.87 3.62
C VAL A 149 -3.93 -1.04 2.34
N LEU A 150 -5.06 -1.13 1.67
CA LEU A 150 -5.35 -0.30 0.48
C LEU A 150 -5.47 1.18 0.83
N VAL A 151 -6.12 1.53 1.95
CA VAL A 151 -6.19 2.91 2.45
C VAL A 151 -4.80 3.44 2.75
N GLN A 152 -4.00 2.71 3.52
CA GLN A 152 -2.61 3.08 3.84
C GLN A 152 -1.77 3.26 2.56
N THR A 153 -1.93 2.36 1.58
CA THR A 153 -1.21 2.44 0.30
C THR A 153 -1.64 3.66 -0.50
N ALA A 154 -2.91 4.01 -0.52
CA ALA A 154 -3.42 5.20 -1.20
C ALA A 154 -2.90 6.49 -0.54
N GLN A 155 -2.91 6.56 0.80
CA GLN A 155 -2.31 7.66 1.56
C GLN A 155 -0.82 7.81 1.26
N ASN A 156 -0.07 6.70 1.26
CA ASN A 156 1.35 6.71 0.90
C ASN A 156 1.59 7.14 -0.55
N ASN A 157 0.72 6.76 -1.49
CA ASN A 157 0.82 7.21 -2.88
C ASN A 157 0.57 8.72 -3.01
N MET A 158 -0.37 9.29 -2.24
CA MET A 158 -0.58 10.74 -2.22
C MET A 158 0.65 11.48 -1.70
N ILE A 159 1.23 11.03 -0.57
CA ILE A 159 2.46 11.61 0.00
C ILE A 159 3.62 11.48 -1.00
N THR A 160 3.77 10.31 -1.61
CA THR A 160 4.83 10.04 -2.61
C THR A 160 4.68 10.94 -3.82
N TRP A 161 3.48 11.15 -4.32
CA TRP A 161 3.22 12.05 -5.44
C TRP A 161 3.64 13.49 -5.13
N HIS A 162 3.26 14.02 -3.97
CA HIS A 162 3.71 15.35 -3.54
C HIS A 162 5.24 15.45 -3.39
N SER A 163 5.88 14.40 -2.85
CA SER A 163 7.34 14.32 -2.77
C SER A 163 7.99 14.29 -4.16
N GLN A 164 7.36 13.62 -5.12
CA GLN A 164 7.83 13.60 -6.52
C GLN A 164 7.67 14.95 -7.21
N LEU A 165 6.62 15.74 -6.93
CA LEU A 165 6.51 17.11 -7.40
C LEU A 165 7.68 17.99 -6.91
N LEU A 166 8.08 17.83 -5.65
CA LEU A 166 9.28 18.49 -5.11
C LEU A 166 10.57 17.99 -5.79
N SER A 167 10.62 16.71 -6.14
CA SER A 167 11.74 16.13 -6.87
C SER A 167 11.87 16.70 -8.29
N ILE A 168 10.74 16.98 -8.97
CA ILE A 168 10.72 17.69 -10.26
C ILE A 168 11.30 19.09 -10.07
N GLN A 169 10.82 19.84 -9.07
CA GLN A 169 11.35 21.18 -8.78
C GLN A 169 12.86 21.15 -8.52
N ASN A 170 13.34 20.19 -7.72
CA ASN A 170 14.76 20.02 -7.46
C ASN A 170 15.57 19.70 -8.72
N ALA A 171 15.04 18.84 -9.60
CA ALA A 171 15.67 18.54 -10.89
C ALA A 171 15.73 19.77 -11.83
N GLU A 172 14.68 20.60 -11.82
CA GLU A 172 14.66 21.87 -12.58
C GLU A 172 15.71 22.86 -12.03
N LYS A 173 15.89 22.94 -10.70
CA LYS A 173 16.95 23.76 -10.10
C LYS A 173 18.34 23.23 -10.46
N ALA A 174 18.53 21.91 -10.47
CA ALA A 174 19.78 21.28 -10.91
C ALA A 174 20.05 21.55 -12.40
N LYS A 175 19.01 21.49 -13.27
CA LYS A 175 19.13 21.87 -14.68
C LYS A 175 19.54 23.34 -14.81
N ARG A 176 18.89 24.24 -14.10
CA ARG A 176 19.23 25.67 -14.09
C ARG A 176 20.71 25.91 -13.70
N LEU A 177 21.20 25.20 -12.66
CA LEU A 177 22.59 25.28 -12.26
C LEU A 177 23.55 24.79 -13.37
N ALA A 178 23.20 23.70 -14.06
CA ALA A 178 23.98 23.21 -15.19
C ALA A 178 24.01 24.20 -16.35
N GLU A 179 22.91 24.91 -16.65
CA GLU A 179 22.83 25.97 -17.65
C GLU A 179 23.70 27.17 -17.29
N VAL A 180 23.70 27.60 -16.03
CA VAL A 180 24.57 28.66 -15.52
C VAL A 180 26.05 28.28 -15.68
N ASN A 181 26.41 27.06 -15.34
CA ASN A 181 27.76 26.56 -15.50
C ASN A 181 28.18 26.44 -16.98
N LEU A 182 27.26 26.05 -17.86
CA LEU A 182 27.51 26.05 -19.32
C LEU A 182 27.79 27.47 -19.84
N ALA A 183 26.97 28.44 -19.45
CA ALA A 183 27.18 29.85 -19.85
C ALA A 183 28.54 30.38 -19.36
N ALA A 184 28.92 30.04 -18.12
CA ALA A 184 30.23 30.38 -17.58
C ALA A 184 31.39 29.73 -18.36
N ALA A 185 31.26 28.43 -18.69
CA ALA A 185 32.27 27.72 -19.49
C ALA A 185 32.45 28.32 -20.90
N GLN A 186 31.31 28.67 -21.57
CA GLN A 186 31.31 29.32 -22.86
C GLN A 186 31.97 30.71 -22.80
N ALA A 187 31.62 31.52 -21.79
CA ALA A 187 32.24 32.82 -21.59
C ALA A 187 33.76 32.71 -21.40
N SER A 188 34.19 31.76 -20.58
CA SER A 188 35.64 31.50 -20.34
C SER A 188 36.36 31.04 -21.62
N ALA A 189 35.74 30.18 -22.42
CA ALA A 189 36.32 29.70 -23.67
C ALA A 189 36.41 30.82 -24.70
N ASN A 190 35.43 31.73 -24.79
CA ASN A 190 35.40 32.85 -25.71
C ASN A 190 36.55 33.87 -25.45
N VAL A 191 36.99 34.01 -24.22
CA VAL A 191 38.10 34.87 -23.84
C VAL A 191 39.45 34.13 -23.76
N GLY A 192 39.47 32.86 -24.20
CA GLY A 192 40.70 32.05 -24.24
C GLY A 192 41.15 31.50 -22.86
N MET A 193 40.32 31.65 -21.81
CA MET A 193 40.62 31.17 -20.45
C MET A 193 40.00 29.77 -20.18
N GLY A 194 39.19 29.24 -21.07
CA GLY A 194 38.58 27.92 -20.97
C GLY A 194 38.91 27.05 -22.17
N THR A 195 38.63 25.76 -22.07
CA THR A 195 38.81 24.78 -23.15
C THR A 195 37.47 24.35 -23.77
N GLN A 196 37.46 23.94 -25.04
CA GLN A 196 36.30 23.39 -25.73
C GLN A 196 35.80 22.12 -25.02
N ILE A 197 36.68 21.35 -24.39
CA ILE A 197 36.30 20.14 -23.59
C ILE A 197 35.45 20.54 -22.39
N GLN A 198 35.75 21.65 -21.72
CA GLN A 198 34.94 22.15 -20.58
C GLN A 198 33.55 22.54 -21.06
N VAL A 199 33.41 23.18 -22.23
CA VAL A 199 32.09 23.53 -22.83
C VAL A 199 31.31 22.26 -23.14
N LEU A 200 31.91 21.26 -23.79
CA LEU A 200 31.27 19.99 -24.13
C LEU A 200 30.81 19.23 -22.86
N ASN A 201 31.63 19.19 -21.82
CA ASN A 201 31.27 18.58 -20.54
C ASN A 201 30.09 19.30 -19.88
N ALA A 202 30.06 20.63 -19.91
CA ALA A 202 28.94 21.41 -19.39
C ALA A 202 27.66 21.21 -20.21
N GLN A 203 27.76 21.10 -21.55
CA GLN A 203 26.61 20.73 -22.41
C GLN A 203 26.06 19.35 -22.07
N GLN A 204 26.95 18.36 -21.83
CA GLN A 204 26.51 17.03 -21.40
C GLN A 204 25.82 17.08 -20.03
N ALA A 205 26.30 17.89 -19.09
CA ALA A 205 25.65 18.07 -17.79
C ALA A 205 24.23 18.64 -17.91
N VAL A 206 24.00 19.61 -18.80
CA VAL A 206 22.64 20.11 -19.11
C VAL A 206 21.76 19.00 -19.65
N LYS A 207 22.26 18.19 -20.61
CA LYS A 207 21.47 17.07 -21.18
C LYS A 207 21.12 16.02 -20.13
N ASN A 208 22.03 15.70 -19.23
CA ASN A 208 21.78 14.78 -18.14
C ASN A 208 20.73 15.34 -17.16
N ALA A 209 20.77 16.64 -16.87
CA ALA A 209 19.78 17.28 -16.01
C ALA A 209 18.38 17.32 -16.68
N GLU A 210 18.30 17.59 -17.99
CA GLU A 210 17.05 17.49 -18.77
C GLU A 210 16.45 16.06 -18.67
N GLN A 211 17.28 15.03 -18.82
CA GLN A 211 16.83 13.64 -18.68
C GLN A 211 16.29 13.36 -17.27
N THR A 212 16.89 13.93 -16.24
CA THR A 212 16.45 13.79 -14.86
C THR A 212 15.06 14.42 -14.66
N VAL A 213 14.80 15.60 -15.22
CA VAL A 213 13.48 16.25 -15.16
C VAL A 213 12.41 15.37 -15.82
N ILE A 214 12.70 14.84 -17.02
CA ILE A 214 11.75 13.95 -17.74
C ILE A 214 11.44 12.70 -16.91
N SER A 215 12.46 12.07 -16.31
CA SER A 215 12.29 10.88 -15.50
C SER A 215 11.49 11.16 -14.24
N ALA A 216 11.74 12.28 -13.55
CA ALA A 216 10.99 12.69 -12.37
C ALA A 216 9.52 12.99 -12.71
N THR A 217 9.24 13.67 -13.82
CA THR A 217 7.87 13.94 -14.29
C THR A 217 7.13 12.64 -14.59
N SER A 218 7.75 11.70 -15.32
CA SER A 218 7.14 10.42 -15.63
C SER A 218 6.82 9.60 -14.37
N ALA A 219 7.68 9.67 -13.34
CA ALA A 219 7.44 9.00 -12.07
C ALA A 219 6.22 9.59 -11.33
N ALA A 220 6.12 10.92 -11.28
CA ALA A 220 4.99 11.62 -10.67
C ALA A 220 3.66 11.27 -11.38
N ASP A 221 3.65 11.30 -12.72
CA ASP A 221 2.47 10.92 -13.51
C ASP A 221 2.04 9.47 -13.27
N SER A 222 3.00 8.55 -13.19
CA SER A 222 2.72 7.14 -12.86
C SER A 222 2.07 6.98 -11.49
N THR A 223 2.60 7.69 -10.47
CA THR A 223 2.06 7.63 -9.11
C THR A 223 0.66 8.26 -9.03
N ARG A 224 0.44 9.39 -9.71
CA ARG A 224 -0.88 10.03 -9.80
C ARG A 224 -1.92 9.07 -10.38
N ARG A 225 -1.61 8.42 -11.51
CA ARG A 225 -2.53 7.46 -12.14
C ARG A 225 -2.83 6.25 -11.23
N LYS A 226 -1.82 5.73 -10.52
CA LYS A 226 -2.02 4.65 -9.55
C LYS A 226 -2.97 5.07 -8.44
N LEU A 227 -2.76 6.27 -7.88
CA LEU A 227 -3.63 6.81 -6.84
C LEU A 227 -5.07 6.94 -7.35
N GLN A 228 -5.28 7.52 -8.52
CA GLN A 228 -6.61 7.69 -9.12
C GLN A 228 -7.35 6.37 -9.29
N VAL A 229 -6.67 5.35 -9.84
CA VAL A 229 -7.27 4.01 -10.01
C VAL A 229 -7.60 3.36 -8.67
N MET A 230 -6.76 3.54 -7.64
CA MET A 230 -7.05 3.02 -6.30
C MET A 230 -8.29 3.66 -5.66
N LEU A 231 -8.58 4.90 -6.00
CA LEU A 231 -9.77 5.64 -5.55
C LEU A 231 -11.01 5.40 -6.43
N GLY A 232 -10.93 4.48 -7.40
CA GLY A 232 -12.03 4.18 -8.33
C GLY A 232 -12.22 5.20 -9.45
N TRP A 233 -11.30 6.16 -9.59
CA TRP A 233 -11.35 7.12 -10.68
C TRP A 233 -10.70 6.57 -11.96
N LYS A 234 -10.98 7.21 -13.10
CA LYS A 234 -10.24 6.90 -14.33
C LYS A 234 -8.79 7.33 -14.19
N ALA A 235 -7.87 6.61 -14.84
CA ALA A 235 -6.43 6.90 -14.79
C ALA A 235 -6.05 8.27 -15.40
N ASP A 236 -6.92 8.84 -16.21
CA ASP A 236 -6.80 10.13 -16.87
C ASP A 236 -7.74 11.21 -16.28
N ALA A 237 -8.33 10.95 -15.11
CA ALA A 237 -9.20 11.92 -14.45
C ALA A 237 -8.45 13.22 -14.13
N GLU A 238 -9.09 14.35 -14.38
CA GLU A 238 -8.57 15.69 -14.05
C GLU A 238 -9.04 16.10 -12.65
N ALA A 239 -8.69 15.27 -11.64
CA ALA A 239 -8.99 15.58 -10.27
C ALA A 239 -7.91 16.45 -9.63
N GLU A 240 -8.33 17.41 -8.82
CA GLU A 240 -7.43 18.20 -7.97
C GLU A 240 -7.00 17.36 -6.79
N ILE A 241 -5.70 17.20 -6.58
CA ILE A 241 -5.15 16.52 -5.41
C ILE A 241 -4.75 17.60 -4.39
N GLY A 242 -5.41 17.60 -3.25
CA GLY A 242 -5.18 18.56 -2.18
C GLY A 242 -3.83 18.39 -1.47
N GLU A 243 -3.54 19.28 -0.54
CA GLU A 243 -2.28 19.31 0.19
C GLU A 243 -2.18 18.19 1.24
N ILE A 244 -0.95 17.76 1.54
CA ILE A 244 -0.67 16.89 2.67
C ILE A 244 -0.77 17.72 3.97
N PRO A 245 -1.45 17.21 5.02
CA PRO A 245 -1.50 17.88 6.31
C PRO A 245 -0.10 18.17 6.87
N ALA A 246 0.05 19.32 7.51
CA ALA A 246 1.32 19.69 8.14
C ALA A 246 1.71 18.69 9.25
N ALA A 247 2.99 18.37 9.34
CA ALA A 247 3.50 17.46 10.34
C ALA A 247 3.50 18.11 11.73
N ASP A 248 2.64 17.65 12.63
CA ASP A 248 2.66 18.05 14.04
C ASP A 248 3.74 17.27 14.81
N ILE A 249 4.92 17.88 14.97
CA ILE A 249 6.05 17.27 15.67
C ILE A 249 5.69 16.85 17.10
N SER A 250 4.76 17.54 17.76
CA SER A 250 4.34 17.23 19.13
C SER A 250 3.64 15.85 19.25
N ARG A 251 3.12 15.29 18.14
CA ARG A 251 2.59 13.91 18.13
C ARG A 251 3.64 12.89 18.55
N ILE A 252 4.89 13.07 18.12
CA ILE A 252 5.98 12.11 18.43
C ILE A 252 6.28 12.09 19.93
N ASP A 253 6.19 13.23 20.60
CA ASP A 253 6.41 13.32 22.03
C ASP A 253 5.29 12.63 22.85
N ARG A 254 4.14 12.34 22.23
CA ARG A 254 3.02 11.59 22.79
C ARG A 254 3.02 10.10 22.43
N MET A 255 3.87 9.67 21.50
CA MET A 255 4.00 8.27 21.10
C MET A 255 4.75 7.49 22.19
N ASP A 256 4.14 6.45 22.72
CA ASP A 256 4.77 5.53 23.68
C ASP A 256 4.52 4.08 23.24
N PRO A 257 5.52 3.44 22.60
CA PRO A 257 5.35 2.05 22.14
C PRO A 257 5.04 1.05 23.25
N ALA A 258 5.40 1.35 24.50
CA ALA A 258 5.09 0.44 25.62
C ALA A 258 3.62 0.60 26.08
N ALA A 259 3.14 1.84 26.15
CA ALA A 259 1.76 2.15 26.49
C ALA A 259 0.77 1.78 25.36
N ASP A 260 1.19 1.92 24.08
CA ASP A 260 0.37 1.63 22.92
C ASP A 260 0.35 0.13 22.52
N LEU A 261 1.31 -0.68 23.02
CA LEU A 261 1.41 -2.10 22.67
C LEU A 261 0.13 -2.90 22.95
N PRO A 262 -0.56 -2.77 24.10
CA PRO A 262 -1.80 -3.50 24.33
C PRO A 262 -2.86 -3.20 23.25
N LYS A 263 -3.01 -1.94 22.87
CA LYS A 263 -3.93 -1.52 21.81
C LYS A 263 -3.51 -2.07 20.43
N ALA A 264 -2.22 -2.05 20.11
CA ALA A 264 -1.70 -2.62 18.88
C ALA A 264 -1.94 -4.14 18.78
N LEU A 265 -1.78 -4.88 19.88
CA LEU A 265 -2.08 -6.32 19.95
C LEU A 265 -3.59 -6.59 19.81
N GLU A 266 -4.44 -5.79 20.45
CA GLU A 266 -5.90 -5.94 20.36
C GLU A 266 -6.41 -5.69 18.93
N ASN A 267 -5.91 -4.66 18.28
CA ASN A 267 -6.35 -4.24 16.95
C ASN A 267 -5.77 -5.09 15.82
N ASN A 268 -4.63 -5.79 16.03
CA ASN A 268 -3.89 -6.44 14.95
C ASN A 268 -4.72 -7.53 14.26
N TYR A 269 -4.97 -7.33 12.97
CA TYR A 269 -5.82 -8.21 12.17
C TYR A 269 -5.29 -9.65 12.11
N THR A 270 -4.00 -9.85 11.85
CA THR A 270 -3.37 -11.17 11.77
C THR A 270 -3.46 -11.91 13.11
N LEU A 271 -3.19 -11.20 14.21
CA LEU A 271 -3.30 -11.78 15.55
C LEU A 271 -4.75 -12.16 15.90
N ARG A 272 -5.71 -11.31 15.54
CA ARG A 272 -7.16 -11.59 15.72
C ARG A 272 -7.59 -12.80 14.92
N VAL A 273 -7.17 -12.91 13.65
CA VAL A 273 -7.42 -14.09 12.80
C VAL A 273 -6.87 -15.35 13.46
N ASN A 274 -5.60 -15.35 13.92
CA ASN A 274 -5.00 -16.51 14.54
C ASN A 274 -5.65 -16.87 15.89
N LYS A 275 -6.05 -15.90 16.71
CA LYS A 275 -6.84 -16.12 17.92
C LYS A 275 -8.23 -16.70 17.61
N LYS A 276 -8.85 -16.31 16.51
CA LYS A 276 -10.13 -16.89 16.07
C LYS A 276 -9.93 -18.32 15.57
N LYS A 277 -8.90 -18.59 14.74
CA LYS A 277 -8.52 -19.94 14.32
C LYS A 277 -8.25 -20.86 15.51
N LEU A 278 -7.60 -20.37 16.55
CA LEU A 278 -7.37 -21.11 17.77
C LEU A 278 -8.68 -21.53 18.47
N LYS A 279 -9.70 -20.68 18.45
CA LYS A 279 -11.03 -21.02 18.99
C LYS A 279 -11.75 -22.09 18.14
N ASN A 280 -11.49 -22.12 16.84
CA ASN A 280 -12.07 -23.07 15.90
C ASN A 280 -11.29 -24.40 15.86
N ALA A 281 -10.05 -24.46 16.41
CA ALA A 281 -9.19 -25.64 16.36
C ALA A 281 -9.76 -26.80 17.21
N ARG A 282 -9.89 -27.98 16.61
CA ARG A 282 -10.48 -29.18 17.21
C ARG A 282 -9.45 -30.22 17.61
N ASN A 283 -8.22 -30.14 17.09
CA ASN A 283 -7.16 -31.10 17.38
C ASN A 283 -5.98 -30.47 18.14
N GLY A 284 -5.25 -31.28 18.93
CA GLY A 284 -4.16 -30.79 19.78
C GLY A 284 -2.96 -30.24 19.01
N THR A 285 -2.72 -30.70 17.78
CA THR A 285 -1.60 -30.22 16.92
C THR A 285 -1.87 -28.81 16.45
N ASP A 286 -3.08 -28.52 15.97
CA ASP A 286 -3.45 -27.18 15.53
C ASP A 286 -3.44 -26.20 16.71
N VAL A 287 -3.96 -26.60 17.86
CA VAL A 287 -3.90 -25.80 19.09
C VAL A 287 -2.45 -25.45 19.46
N ALA A 288 -1.54 -26.44 19.44
CA ALA A 288 -0.12 -26.20 19.78
C ALA A 288 0.56 -25.27 18.74
N THR A 289 0.31 -25.49 17.45
CA THR A 289 0.85 -24.68 16.36
C THR A 289 0.35 -23.24 16.44
N LEU A 290 -0.96 -23.06 16.64
CA LEU A 290 -1.56 -21.71 16.71
C LEU A 290 -1.11 -20.96 17.96
N ASN A 291 -0.96 -21.61 19.10
CA ASN A 291 -0.39 -20.97 20.30
C ASN A 291 1.04 -20.47 20.07
N SER A 292 1.89 -21.28 19.40
CA SER A 292 3.25 -20.87 19.03
C SER A 292 3.22 -19.70 18.04
N THR A 293 2.35 -19.75 17.03
CA THR A 293 2.19 -18.67 16.04
C THR A 293 1.71 -17.37 16.69
N ILE A 294 0.74 -17.45 17.62
CA ILE A 294 0.24 -16.28 18.34
C ILE A 294 1.36 -15.63 19.16
N ALA A 295 2.17 -16.44 19.89
CA ALA A 295 3.28 -15.92 20.67
C ALA A 295 4.35 -15.23 19.78
N ASP A 296 4.67 -15.79 18.60
CA ASP A 296 5.57 -15.17 17.62
C ASP A 296 4.96 -13.88 17.06
N ASN A 297 3.66 -13.88 16.72
CA ASN A 297 2.99 -12.65 16.25
C ASN A 297 3.04 -11.53 17.30
N GLU A 298 2.76 -11.82 18.56
CA GLU A 298 2.80 -10.83 19.64
C GLU A 298 4.21 -10.21 19.78
N ALA A 299 5.26 -11.04 19.73
CA ALA A 299 6.64 -10.57 19.75
C ALA A 299 6.97 -9.68 18.53
N ARG A 300 6.55 -10.08 17.35
CA ARG A 300 6.78 -9.30 16.10
C ARG A 300 6.04 -7.98 16.08
N ILE A 301 4.80 -7.95 16.52
CA ILE A 301 4.00 -6.72 16.65
C ILE A 301 4.73 -5.73 17.57
N ALA A 302 5.26 -6.19 18.71
CA ALA A 302 6.01 -5.34 19.63
C ALA A 302 7.29 -4.76 18.99
N VAL A 303 8.00 -5.57 18.21
CA VAL A 303 9.18 -5.11 17.43
C VAL A 303 8.77 -4.14 16.34
N SER A 304 7.73 -4.45 15.57
CA SER A 304 7.21 -3.60 14.49
C SER A 304 6.80 -2.21 15.00
N LEU A 305 6.06 -2.15 16.11
CA LEU A 305 5.63 -0.90 16.73
C LEU A 305 6.83 -0.05 17.21
N ARG A 306 7.82 -0.71 17.84
CA ARG A 306 9.05 -0.03 18.28
C ARG A 306 9.84 0.51 17.09
N ASN A 307 9.94 -0.25 16.00
CA ASN A 307 10.63 0.18 14.78
C ASN A 307 9.92 1.36 14.11
N ALA A 308 8.58 1.36 14.07
CA ALA A 308 7.80 2.49 13.56
C ALA A 308 8.05 3.76 14.39
N TYR A 309 8.05 3.66 15.71
CA TYR A 309 8.42 4.77 16.60
C TYR A 309 9.84 5.28 16.34
N GLN A 310 10.82 4.37 16.28
CA GLN A 310 12.21 4.75 16.02
C GLN A 310 12.36 5.44 14.65
N THR A 311 11.61 5.00 13.65
CA THR A 311 11.55 5.65 12.34
C THR A 311 11.01 7.07 12.45
N ALA A 312 9.91 7.28 13.19
CA ALA A 312 9.36 8.62 13.41
C ALA A 312 10.35 9.55 14.12
N VAL A 313 11.06 9.06 15.14
CA VAL A 313 12.13 9.83 15.83
C VAL A 313 13.28 10.18 14.88
N ASN A 314 13.71 9.24 14.03
CA ASN A 314 14.77 9.48 13.06
C ASN A 314 14.34 10.53 12.02
N GLN A 315 13.09 10.48 11.53
CA GLN A 315 12.55 11.47 10.60
C GLN A 315 12.38 12.85 11.26
N LYS A 316 12.02 12.93 12.54
CA LYS A 316 12.03 14.18 13.32
C LYS A 316 13.43 14.80 13.32
N ASN A 317 14.46 14.02 13.59
CA ASN A 317 15.84 14.50 13.60
C ASN A 317 16.29 14.97 12.19
N ALA A 318 15.93 14.23 11.14
CA ALA A 318 16.21 14.61 9.75
C ALA A 318 15.49 15.92 9.38
N TYR A 319 14.24 16.11 9.78
CA TYR A 319 13.50 17.35 9.59
C TYR A 319 14.18 18.54 10.29
N LEU A 320 14.57 18.39 11.56
CA LEU A 320 15.25 19.45 12.32
C LEU A 320 16.60 19.82 11.70
N TYR A 321 17.36 18.83 11.22
CA TYR A 321 18.59 19.05 10.48
C TYR A 321 18.34 19.86 9.19
N ASN A 322 17.38 19.44 8.37
CA ASN A 322 17.04 20.14 7.12
C ASN A 322 16.49 21.55 7.38
N PHE A 323 15.76 21.76 8.47
CA PHE A 323 15.31 23.07 8.91
C PHE A 323 16.52 24.00 9.19
N ALA A 324 17.47 23.55 9.98
CA ALA A 324 18.70 24.32 10.27
C ALA A 324 19.52 24.57 8.99
N ASN A 325 19.66 23.54 8.14
CA ASN A 325 20.38 23.67 6.87
C ASN A 325 19.73 24.70 5.93
N ALA A 326 18.40 24.70 5.83
CA ALA A 326 17.67 25.67 5.01
C ALA A 326 17.87 27.11 5.51
N GLN A 327 17.96 27.33 6.83
CA GLN A 327 18.29 28.65 7.40
C GLN A 327 19.71 29.09 7.05
N VAL A 328 20.69 28.21 7.21
CA VAL A 328 22.11 28.51 6.91
C VAL A 328 22.31 28.82 5.42
N THR A 329 21.74 28.01 4.54
CA THR A 329 21.87 28.22 3.09
C THR A 329 21.15 29.49 2.64
N ALA A 330 19.99 29.84 3.22
CA ALA A 330 19.32 31.08 2.94
C ALA A 330 20.16 32.30 3.38
N GLN A 331 20.80 32.25 4.57
CA GLN A 331 21.72 33.30 5.02
C GLN A 331 22.92 33.43 4.09
N THR A 332 23.50 32.31 3.64
CA THR A 332 24.63 32.30 2.69
C THR A 332 24.23 32.93 1.36
N ALA A 333 23.04 32.60 0.83
CA ALA A 333 22.54 33.21 -0.39
C ALA A 333 22.34 34.72 -0.25
N ALA A 334 21.78 35.18 0.87
CA ALA A 334 21.60 36.61 1.16
C ALA A 334 22.93 37.36 1.25
N GLN A 335 23.94 36.78 1.94
CA GLN A 335 25.28 37.34 2.00
C GLN A 335 25.97 37.40 0.63
N THR A 336 25.81 36.36 -0.19
CA THR A 336 26.38 36.30 -1.54
C THR A 336 25.70 37.32 -2.45
N ALA A 337 24.39 37.54 -2.31
CA ALA A 337 23.64 38.57 -3.05
C ALA A 337 24.15 39.99 -2.67
N GLN A 338 24.45 40.26 -1.40
CA GLN A 338 25.04 41.52 -0.97
C GLN A 338 26.44 41.72 -1.57
N ARG A 339 27.29 40.67 -1.54
CA ARG A 339 28.61 40.70 -2.16
C ARG A 339 28.56 40.94 -3.65
N PHE A 340 27.59 40.34 -4.32
CA PHE A 340 27.32 40.56 -5.75
C PHE A 340 26.91 42.01 -6.02
N GLY A 341 26.04 42.61 -5.20
CA GLY A 341 25.67 44.02 -5.30
C GLY A 341 26.81 44.99 -5.08
N LEU A 342 27.84 44.59 -4.30
CA LEU A 342 29.09 45.32 -4.10
C LEU A 342 30.17 45.02 -5.16
N GLY A 343 29.89 44.15 -6.12
CA GLY A 343 30.87 43.76 -7.14
C GLY A 343 31.97 42.81 -6.66
N THR A 344 31.81 42.20 -5.46
CA THR A 344 32.84 41.31 -4.83
C THR A 344 32.46 39.81 -4.94
N ALA A 345 31.35 39.48 -5.56
CA ALA A 345 31.00 38.13 -5.99
C ALA A 345 30.58 38.13 -7.48
N SER A 346 30.80 37.02 -8.15
CA SER A 346 30.36 36.84 -9.55
C SER A 346 28.86 36.55 -9.64
N ALA A 347 28.28 36.77 -10.83
CA ALA A 347 26.89 36.40 -11.13
C ALA A 347 26.67 34.90 -10.94
N VAL A 348 27.63 34.06 -11.32
CA VAL A 348 27.57 32.59 -11.15
C VAL A 348 27.55 32.21 -9.69
N GLU A 349 28.38 32.81 -8.83
CA GLU A 349 28.38 32.56 -7.37
C GLU A 349 27.02 32.94 -6.76
N ASN A 350 26.49 34.11 -7.15
CA ASN A 350 25.19 34.57 -6.63
C ASN A 350 24.04 33.61 -7.06
N GLU A 351 23.96 33.25 -8.33
CA GLU A 351 22.95 32.34 -8.86
C GLU A 351 23.06 30.94 -8.20
N SER A 352 24.30 30.42 -8.08
CA SER A 352 24.55 29.12 -7.42
C SER A 352 24.12 29.11 -5.96
N ALA A 353 24.39 30.21 -5.21
CA ALA A 353 23.97 30.32 -3.82
C ALA A 353 22.44 30.40 -3.68
N GLN A 354 21.74 31.08 -4.58
CA GLN A 354 20.28 31.13 -4.60
C GLN A 354 19.69 29.76 -4.90
N ILE A 355 20.21 29.05 -5.91
CA ILE A 355 19.74 27.69 -6.25
C ILE A 355 19.97 26.74 -5.07
N ALA A 356 21.12 26.82 -4.39
CA ALA A 356 21.41 26.00 -3.20
C ALA A 356 20.42 26.26 -2.06
N ALA A 357 20.02 27.51 -1.82
CA ALA A 357 19.02 27.86 -0.82
C ALA A 357 17.63 27.32 -1.20
N GLU A 358 17.23 27.41 -2.46
CA GLU A 358 15.97 26.85 -2.95
C GLU A 358 15.94 25.32 -2.84
N GLN A 359 17.04 24.63 -3.18
CA GLN A 359 17.18 23.19 -3.02
C GLN A 359 17.12 22.76 -1.55
N ALA A 360 17.68 23.55 -0.63
CA ALA A 360 17.57 23.27 0.80
C ALA A 360 16.13 23.45 1.33
N GLN A 361 15.37 24.40 0.80
CA GLN A 361 13.93 24.54 1.11
C GLN A 361 13.12 23.35 0.59
N ILE A 362 13.40 22.87 -0.62
CA ILE A 362 12.78 21.66 -1.18
C ILE A 362 13.11 20.45 -0.31
N ALA A 363 14.37 20.28 0.11
CA ALA A 363 14.77 19.18 1.00
C ALA A 363 14.07 19.24 2.36
N LEU A 364 13.89 20.45 2.91
CA LEU A 364 13.10 20.66 4.13
C LEU A 364 11.67 20.18 3.95
N LYS A 365 10.99 20.57 2.88
CA LYS A 365 9.59 20.16 2.62
C LYS A 365 9.48 18.65 2.36
N GLN A 366 10.44 18.05 1.66
CA GLN A 366 10.49 16.59 1.51
C GLN A 366 10.66 15.87 2.85
N SER A 367 11.50 16.41 3.76
CA SER A 367 11.67 15.84 5.09
C SER A 367 10.43 15.99 5.96
N GLU A 368 9.63 17.06 5.78
CA GLU A 368 8.32 17.21 6.42
C GLU A 368 7.34 16.11 5.98
N TYR A 369 7.28 15.80 4.67
CA TYR A 369 6.44 14.71 4.16
C TYR A 369 6.92 13.34 4.67
N SER A 370 8.22 13.11 4.74
CA SER A 370 8.80 11.87 5.29
C SER A 370 8.48 11.72 6.79
N LEU A 371 8.51 12.81 7.53
CA LEU A 371 8.13 12.85 8.93
C LEU A 371 6.64 12.54 9.12
N PHE A 372 5.77 13.18 8.34
CA PHE A 372 4.33 12.93 8.35
C PHE A 372 4.03 11.45 8.05
N GLN A 373 4.65 10.90 6.98
CA GLN A 373 4.49 9.50 6.62
C GLN A 373 4.93 8.54 7.74
N ALA A 374 6.03 8.84 8.43
CA ALA A 374 6.50 8.01 9.54
C ALA A 374 5.56 8.05 10.76
N MET A 375 4.94 9.20 11.03
CA MET A 375 3.92 9.33 12.08
C MET A 375 2.65 8.54 11.72
N GLU A 376 2.18 8.64 10.49
CA GLU A 376 1.03 7.84 10.01
C GLU A 376 1.34 6.34 10.07
N ALA A 377 2.56 5.91 9.72
CA ALA A 377 2.97 4.52 9.81
C ALA A 377 2.95 3.98 11.26
N TYR A 378 3.29 4.80 12.25
CA TYR A 378 3.14 4.44 13.66
C TYR A 378 1.67 4.26 14.03
N ASP A 379 0.81 5.21 13.64
CA ASP A 379 -0.62 5.12 13.94
C ASP A 379 -1.27 3.90 13.25
N TRP A 380 -0.88 3.58 12.02
CA TRP A 380 -1.30 2.35 11.35
C TRP A 380 -0.84 1.09 12.09
N ALA A 381 0.37 1.10 12.64
CA ALA A 381 0.87 -0.02 13.45
C ALA A 381 0.04 -0.19 14.74
N VAL A 382 -0.31 0.90 15.43
CA VAL A 382 -1.19 0.88 16.62
C VAL A 382 -2.61 0.42 16.26
N ASN A 383 -3.11 0.79 15.08
CA ASN A 383 -4.47 0.52 14.64
C ASN A 383 -4.62 -0.81 13.83
N GLY A 384 -3.64 -1.71 13.92
CA GLY A 384 -3.81 -3.10 13.50
C GLY A 384 -2.95 -3.56 12.34
N LEU A 385 -2.14 -2.69 11.72
CA LEU A 385 -1.27 -3.03 10.60
C LEU A 385 0.21 -3.22 11.00
N ALA A 386 0.53 -3.37 12.30
CA ALA A 386 1.87 -3.79 12.71
C ALA A 386 2.19 -5.17 12.11
N ALA A 387 3.41 -5.35 11.60
CA ALA A 387 3.83 -6.61 11.01
C ALA A 387 3.83 -7.72 12.06
N ALA A 388 3.05 -8.77 11.81
CA ALA A 388 2.86 -9.92 12.71
C ALA A 388 3.50 -11.21 12.15
N SER A 389 3.95 -11.20 10.87
CA SER A 389 4.61 -12.35 10.23
C SER A 389 5.95 -11.96 9.63
N ALA A 390 6.84 -12.94 9.43
CA ALA A 390 8.07 -12.73 8.68
C ALA A 390 7.75 -12.55 7.19
N GLY A 391 8.09 -11.40 6.62
CA GLY A 391 7.98 -11.17 5.17
C GLY A 391 6.63 -10.64 4.69
N ALA A 392 5.91 -9.88 5.53
CA ALA A 392 4.79 -9.06 5.08
C ALA A 392 5.28 -7.70 4.58
#